data_fc73ad9fd4335f988b00e5a493a2ebfe
#
_entry.id   fc73ad9fd4335f988b00e5a493a2ebfe
#
_cell.length_a   1.000
_cell.length_b   1.000
_cell.length_c   1.000
_cell.angle_alpha   90.00
_cell.angle_beta   90.00
_cell.angle_gamma   90.00
#
_symmetry.space_group_name_H-M   'P 1'
#
loop_
_entity.id
_entity.type
_entity.pdbx_description
1 polymer ?
#
loop_
_entity_poly.entity_id
_entity_poly.type
_entity_poly.pdbx_seq_one_letter_code
_entity_poly.pdbx_strand_id
1 'polypeptide(L)'
;MTMTNIEITRSWAMPNKNTFSIKPINKIVSDLFLRKGLMRKVEAVDPFVGNSPFSSRCSWTNDLDPAKEATHHMDALDFLRLIPDSSADLVLFDPPYSPRQVSECYKKMGKTVNMQTTQASFWGNMKKEVARICAGRGIVLTCGWNSGGMGKTLGFALKEVHLVAHGGWHNDTIVTVEEYNGDE
;
A
#
# COMPACT_ATOMS: atom_id res chain seq x y z
N MET A 1 -20.52 -20.82 -7.96
CA MET A 1 -19.90 -19.74 -7.14
C MET A 1 -18.87 -20.39 -6.24
N THR A 2 -17.60 -20.29 -6.57
CA THR A 2 -16.50 -20.71 -5.67
C THR A 2 -16.43 -19.73 -4.53
N MET A 3 -16.74 -20.15 -3.32
CA MET A 3 -16.52 -19.33 -2.13
C MET A 3 -15.02 -19.10 -1.98
N THR A 4 -14.57 -17.89 -2.23
CA THR A 4 -13.19 -17.49 -1.96
C THR A 4 -13.04 -17.42 -0.44
N ASN A 5 -12.26 -18.32 0.13
CA ASN A 5 -12.02 -18.33 1.58
C ASN A 5 -11.07 -17.17 1.89
N ILE A 6 -11.54 -16.16 2.62
CA ILE A 6 -10.73 -15.03 3.07
C ILE A 6 -10.07 -15.44 4.39
N GLU A 7 -8.75 -15.37 4.45
CA GLU A 7 -8.01 -15.57 5.69
C GLU A 7 -8.11 -14.33 6.58
N ILE A 8 -8.55 -14.51 7.83
CA ILE A 8 -8.62 -13.41 8.80
C ILE A 8 -7.73 -13.75 9.99
N THR A 9 -6.79 -12.88 10.29
CA THR A 9 -5.90 -13.02 11.44
C THR A 9 -6.00 -11.80 12.37
N ARG A 10 -5.63 -12.00 13.61
CA ARG A 10 -5.54 -10.92 14.61
C ARG A 10 -4.23 -11.05 15.38
N SER A 11 -3.57 -9.92 15.56
CA SER A 11 -2.34 -9.81 16.35
C SER A 11 -2.34 -8.52 17.17
N TRP A 12 -1.39 -8.42 18.11
CA TRP A 12 -1.12 -7.21 18.83
C TRP A 12 0.35 -6.82 18.65
N ALA A 13 0.62 -5.53 18.46
CA ALA A 13 1.96 -4.99 18.40
C ALA A 13 1.98 -3.52 18.81
N MET A 14 3.10 -3.03 19.36
CA MET A 14 3.28 -1.61 19.58
C MET A 14 3.20 -0.84 18.26
N PRO A 15 2.52 0.33 18.24
CA PRO A 15 2.47 1.17 17.03
C PRO A 15 3.87 1.66 16.66
N ASN A 16 4.11 1.83 15.39
CA ASN A 16 5.35 2.40 14.86
C ASN A 16 5.02 3.31 13.68
N LYS A 17 5.66 4.47 13.60
CA LYS A 17 5.52 5.39 12.47
C LYS A 17 5.95 4.80 11.13
N ASN A 18 6.79 3.77 11.15
CA ASN A 18 7.16 2.97 9.98
C ASN A 18 6.32 1.70 10.01
N THR A 19 5.19 1.70 9.35
CA THR A 19 4.17 0.63 9.38
C THR A 19 4.78 -0.74 9.09
N PHE A 20 5.62 -0.86 8.07
CA PHE A 20 6.25 -2.12 7.68
C PHE A 20 7.36 -2.60 8.64
N SER A 21 7.72 -1.80 9.66
CA SER A 21 8.60 -2.24 10.78
C SER A 21 7.82 -2.91 11.92
N ILE A 22 6.49 -2.84 11.93
CA ILE A 22 5.64 -3.50 12.91
C ILE A 22 5.71 -5.01 12.66
N LYS A 23 6.17 -5.79 13.66
CA LYS A 23 6.53 -7.22 13.49
C LYS A 23 5.52 -8.06 12.72
N PRO A 24 4.21 -8.10 13.07
CA PRO A 24 3.24 -8.88 12.31
C PRO A 24 3.10 -8.39 10.85
N ILE A 25 3.13 -7.10 10.60
CA ILE A 25 3.05 -6.53 9.25
C ILE A 25 4.32 -6.86 8.45
N ASN A 26 5.49 -6.73 9.08
CA ASN A 26 6.77 -7.09 8.47
C ASN A 26 6.79 -8.55 8.01
N LYS A 27 6.25 -9.45 8.85
CA LYS A 27 6.14 -10.86 8.49
C LYS A 27 5.25 -11.06 7.26
N ILE A 28 4.08 -10.41 7.21
CA ILE A 28 3.16 -10.51 6.06
C ILE A 28 3.87 -10.06 4.77
N VAL A 29 4.52 -8.90 4.79
CA VAL A 29 5.25 -8.39 3.62
C VAL A 29 6.37 -9.34 3.22
N SER A 30 7.13 -9.87 4.18
CA SER A 30 8.19 -10.86 3.92
C SER A 30 7.66 -12.12 3.25
N ASP A 31 6.53 -12.64 3.73
CA ASP A 31 5.87 -13.83 3.17
C ASP A 31 5.35 -13.55 1.75
N LEU A 32 4.85 -12.34 1.46
CA LEU A 32 4.43 -11.94 0.11
C LEU A 32 5.61 -11.93 -0.86
N PHE A 33 6.74 -11.35 -0.46
CA PHE A 33 7.94 -11.39 -1.28
C PHE A 33 8.45 -12.81 -1.54
N LEU A 34 8.36 -13.69 -0.55
CA LEU A 34 8.73 -15.11 -0.73
C LEU A 34 7.76 -15.79 -1.72
N ARG A 35 6.46 -15.66 -1.53
CA ARG A 35 5.44 -16.25 -2.42
C ARG A 35 5.60 -15.80 -3.87
N LYS A 36 5.90 -14.53 -4.12
CA LYS A 36 6.09 -13.97 -5.47
C LYS A 36 7.47 -14.25 -6.05
N GLY A 37 8.51 -14.29 -5.22
CA GLY A 37 9.89 -14.42 -5.65
C GLY A 37 10.40 -15.84 -5.90
N LEU A 38 9.56 -16.89 -5.79
CA LEU A 38 9.97 -18.28 -5.95
C LEU A 38 10.52 -18.61 -7.34
N MET A 39 10.06 -17.91 -8.39
CA MET A 39 10.37 -18.22 -9.79
C MET A 39 11.18 -17.13 -10.50
N ARG A 40 11.13 -15.87 -10.03
CA ARG A 40 11.80 -14.72 -10.66
C ARG A 40 11.91 -13.54 -9.69
N LYS A 41 12.69 -12.52 -10.07
CA LYS A 41 12.72 -11.24 -9.34
C LYS A 41 11.30 -10.65 -9.28
N VAL A 42 10.89 -10.17 -8.11
CA VAL A 42 9.61 -9.51 -7.90
C VAL A 42 9.72 -8.04 -8.32
N GLU A 43 8.85 -7.61 -9.24
CA GLU A 43 8.69 -6.20 -9.54
C GLU A 43 7.74 -5.58 -8.53
N ALA A 44 8.34 -5.01 -7.46
CA ALA A 44 7.61 -4.43 -6.35
C ALA A 44 7.63 -2.91 -6.39
N VAL A 45 6.52 -2.31 -5.98
CA VAL A 45 6.27 -0.86 -5.96
C VAL A 45 5.89 -0.43 -4.54
N ASP A 46 6.55 0.62 -4.02
CA ASP A 46 6.20 1.27 -2.76
C ASP A 46 6.05 2.79 -2.98
N PRO A 47 4.83 3.30 -3.14
CA PRO A 47 4.59 4.73 -3.39
C PRO A 47 4.80 5.63 -2.16
N PHE A 48 4.94 5.06 -0.96
CA PHE A 48 5.04 5.77 0.33
C PHE A 48 6.15 5.18 1.19
N VAL A 49 7.33 5.02 0.61
CA VAL A 49 8.39 4.17 1.17
C VAL A 49 8.87 4.59 2.56
N GLY A 50 8.86 5.86 2.90
CA GLY A 50 9.28 6.35 4.22
C GLY A 50 10.66 5.81 4.63
N ASN A 51 10.69 5.08 5.76
CA ASN A 51 11.84 4.30 6.21
C ASN A 51 11.49 2.80 6.18
N SER A 52 10.87 2.33 5.10
CA SER A 52 10.49 0.93 4.93
C SER A 52 11.72 0.01 4.94
N PRO A 53 11.71 -1.08 5.71
CA PRO A 53 12.78 -2.08 5.66
C PRO A 53 12.79 -2.87 4.34
N PHE A 54 11.81 -2.64 3.46
CA PHE A 54 11.68 -3.30 2.16
C PHE A 54 12.09 -2.41 0.99
N SER A 55 12.54 -1.17 1.22
CA SER A 55 12.91 -0.22 0.16
C SER A 55 13.88 -0.83 -0.86
N SER A 56 14.92 -1.51 -0.40
CA SER A 56 15.91 -2.17 -1.26
C SER A 56 15.39 -3.39 -2.04
N ARG A 57 14.22 -3.89 -1.69
CA ARG A 57 13.55 -5.01 -2.39
C ARG A 57 12.53 -4.55 -3.42
N CYS A 58 12.17 -3.26 -3.41
CA CYS A 58 11.26 -2.67 -4.38
C CYS A 58 12.03 -2.16 -5.59
N SER A 59 11.49 -2.38 -6.78
CA SER A 59 12.04 -1.85 -8.05
C SER A 59 11.72 -0.38 -8.21
N TRP A 60 10.59 0.06 -7.66
CA TRP A 60 10.07 1.41 -7.72
C TRP A 60 9.70 1.90 -6.32
N THR A 61 10.34 2.96 -5.87
CA THR A 61 10.05 3.57 -4.56
C THR A 61 9.83 5.06 -4.71
N ASN A 62 8.91 5.62 -3.92
CA ASN A 62 8.65 7.04 -3.88
C ASN A 62 8.41 7.53 -2.47
N ASP A 63 8.81 8.74 -2.18
CA ASP A 63 8.40 9.49 -1.00
C ASP A 63 8.33 10.98 -1.36
N LEU A 64 7.35 11.68 -0.80
CA LEU A 64 7.23 13.12 -0.97
C LEU A 64 8.39 13.88 -0.31
N ASP A 65 8.97 13.32 0.76
CA ASP A 65 10.09 13.87 1.52
C ASP A 65 11.43 13.48 0.83
N PRO A 66 12.17 14.44 0.27
CA PRO A 66 13.45 14.17 -0.39
C PRO A 66 14.56 13.68 0.55
N ALA A 67 14.33 13.73 1.88
CA ALA A 67 15.26 13.17 2.86
C ALA A 67 15.11 11.64 3.03
N LYS A 68 14.15 11.02 2.34
CA LYS A 68 13.94 9.56 2.37
C LYS A 68 14.77 8.87 1.29
N GLU A 69 15.16 7.62 1.55
CA GLU A 69 15.77 6.76 0.53
C GLU A 69 14.68 6.23 -0.41
N ALA A 70 14.51 6.93 -1.53
CA ALA A 70 13.56 6.55 -2.57
C ALA A 70 14.16 6.79 -3.96
N THR A 71 13.66 6.08 -4.97
CA THR A 71 14.07 6.29 -6.37
C THR A 71 13.45 7.56 -6.96
N HIS A 72 12.32 8.00 -6.39
CA HIS A 72 11.57 9.19 -6.81
C HIS A 72 11.13 10.01 -5.61
N HIS A 73 10.99 11.33 -5.81
CA HIS A 73 10.53 12.28 -4.79
C HIS A 73 9.46 13.19 -5.38
N MET A 74 8.24 12.68 -5.47
CA MET A 74 7.12 13.40 -6.08
C MET A 74 5.78 13.01 -5.45
N ASP A 75 4.70 13.61 -5.94
CA ASP A 75 3.35 13.19 -5.58
C ASP A 75 3.12 11.72 -5.95
N ALA A 76 2.50 10.97 -5.04
CA ALA A 76 2.33 9.53 -5.23
C ALA A 76 1.49 9.19 -6.47
N LEU A 77 0.49 10.02 -6.81
CA LEU A 77 -0.33 9.82 -8.00
C LEU A 77 0.51 10.03 -9.28
N ASP A 78 1.34 11.06 -9.31
CA ASP A 78 2.21 11.32 -10.46
C ASP A 78 3.29 10.25 -10.58
N PHE A 79 3.83 9.77 -9.46
CA PHE A 79 4.76 8.63 -9.43
C PHE A 79 4.13 7.37 -10.01
N LEU A 80 2.92 7.00 -9.57
CA LEU A 80 2.22 5.82 -10.08
C LEU A 80 2.00 5.88 -11.59
N ARG A 81 1.77 7.07 -12.16
CA ARG A 81 1.62 7.29 -13.60
C ARG A 81 2.89 7.04 -14.43
N LEU A 82 4.07 7.09 -13.80
CA LEU A 82 5.34 6.77 -14.47
C LEU A 82 5.55 5.27 -14.70
N ILE A 83 4.87 4.44 -13.90
CA ILE A 83 5.05 2.99 -13.92
C ILE A 83 4.28 2.40 -15.10
N PRO A 84 4.88 1.49 -15.88
CA PRO A 84 4.21 0.86 -17.01
C PRO A 84 2.98 0.05 -16.58
N ASP A 85 2.00 -0.08 -17.50
CA ASP A 85 0.84 -0.91 -17.31
C ASP A 85 1.24 -2.37 -17.08
N SER A 86 0.49 -3.07 -16.26
CA SER A 86 0.62 -4.52 -16.02
C SER A 86 2.05 -4.97 -15.70
N SER A 87 2.82 -4.16 -14.96
CA SER A 87 4.24 -4.41 -14.68
C SER A 87 4.53 -4.79 -13.22
N ALA A 88 3.65 -4.45 -12.27
CA ALA A 88 3.87 -4.68 -10.85
C ALA A 88 3.34 -6.03 -10.37
N ASP A 89 4.22 -6.84 -9.77
CA ASP A 89 3.85 -8.10 -9.11
C ASP A 89 3.33 -7.90 -7.70
N LEU A 90 3.84 -6.87 -7.02
CA LEU A 90 3.52 -6.55 -5.64
C LEU A 90 3.50 -5.02 -5.47
N VAL A 91 2.42 -4.50 -4.89
CA VAL A 91 2.34 -3.10 -4.48
C VAL A 91 2.16 -3.03 -2.96
N LEU A 92 3.05 -2.30 -2.29
CA LEU A 92 2.96 -1.98 -0.87
C LEU A 92 2.28 -0.61 -0.73
N PHE A 93 0.98 -0.59 -0.45
CA PHE A 93 0.17 0.61 -0.46
C PHE A 93 -0.17 1.06 0.97
N ASP A 94 0.67 1.95 1.54
CA ASP A 94 0.53 2.52 2.88
C ASP A 94 0.35 4.05 2.84
N PRO A 95 -0.76 4.56 2.26
CA PRO A 95 -0.99 5.99 2.11
C PRO A 95 -1.33 6.63 3.46
N PRO A 96 -1.25 7.96 3.58
CA PRO A 96 -1.86 8.67 4.70
C PRO A 96 -3.35 8.28 4.84
N TYR A 97 -3.77 7.89 6.07
CA TYR A 97 -5.10 7.28 6.28
C TYR A 97 -6.23 8.31 6.42
N SER A 98 -5.90 9.58 6.51
CA SER A 98 -6.90 10.64 6.68
C SER A 98 -6.52 11.93 5.96
N PRO A 99 -7.51 12.79 5.62
CA PRO A 99 -7.24 14.12 5.06
C PRO A 99 -6.31 14.98 5.94
N ARG A 100 -6.38 14.80 7.26
CA ARG A 100 -5.49 15.49 8.20
C ARG A 100 -4.03 15.05 8.00
N GLN A 101 -3.76 13.76 7.92
CA GLN A 101 -2.41 13.24 7.68
C GLN A 101 -1.86 13.70 6.33
N VAL A 102 -2.69 13.69 5.27
CA VAL A 102 -2.31 14.25 3.96
C VAL A 102 -1.90 15.70 4.13
N SER A 103 -2.75 16.52 4.78
CA SER A 103 -2.47 17.94 5.01
C SER A 103 -1.16 18.14 5.79
N GLU A 104 -0.91 17.36 6.83
CA GLU A 104 0.31 17.43 7.63
C GLU A 104 1.56 17.08 6.78
N CYS A 105 1.50 16.05 5.94
CA CYS A 105 2.58 15.65 5.04
C CYS A 105 2.90 16.77 4.03
N TYR A 106 1.89 17.32 3.36
CA TYR A 106 2.10 18.37 2.35
C TYR A 106 2.63 19.66 2.97
N LYS A 107 2.06 20.11 4.10
CA LYS A 107 2.53 21.31 4.82
C LYS A 107 3.99 21.17 5.26
N LYS A 108 4.38 20.01 5.77
CA LYS A 108 5.76 19.71 6.15
C LYS A 108 6.73 19.89 4.99
N MET A 109 6.28 19.59 3.77
CA MET A 109 7.07 19.73 2.54
C MET A 109 6.89 21.11 1.87
N GLY A 110 6.26 22.08 2.53
CA GLY A 110 6.01 23.41 1.97
C GLY A 110 5.05 23.41 0.78
N LYS A 111 4.29 22.34 0.57
CA LYS A 111 3.33 22.21 -0.53
C LYS A 111 1.95 22.71 -0.12
N THR A 112 1.23 23.29 -1.09
CA THR A 112 -0.13 23.77 -0.87
C THR A 112 -1.09 22.59 -0.76
N VAL A 113 -1.92 22.62 0.28
CA VAL A 113 -3.04 21.70 0.46
C VAL A 113 -4.26 22.31 -0.21
N ASN A 114 -4.90 21.59 -1.11
CA ASN A 114 -6.13 22.01 -1.75
C ASN A 114 -7.25 20.97 -1.53
N MET A 115 -8.47 21.29 -1.95
CA MET A 115 -9.60 20.37 -1.81
C MET A 115 -9.38 19.05 -2.55
N GLN A 116 -8.65 19.05 -3.68
CA GLN A 116 -8.39 17.84 -4.46
C GLN A 116 -7.49 16.84 -3.73
N THR A 117 -6.53 17.32 -2.92
CA THR A 117 -5.61 16.46 -2.16
C THR A 117 -6.22 15.88 -0.89
N THR A 118 -7.41 16.36 -0.47
CA THR A 118 -8.08 15.92 0.76
C THR A 118 -9.45 15.28 0.53
N GLN A 119 -9.89 15.16 -0.70
CA GLN A 119 -11.14 14.49 -1.06
C GLN A 119 -10.95 12.98 -1.23
N ALA A 120 -12.06 12.23 -1.10
CA ALA A 120 -12.07 10.77 -1.34
C ALA A 120 -11.53 10.38 -2.73
N SER A 121 -11.69 11.26 -3.73
CA SER A 121 -11.14 11.10 -5.08
C SER A 121 -9.62 10.98 -5.11
N PHE A 122 -8.90 11.58 -4.15
CA PHE A 122 -7.44 11.47 -4.03
C PHE A 122 -7.00 9.99 -3.90
N TRP A 123 -7.58 9.29 -2.93
CA TRP A 123 -7.32 7.85 -2.77
C TRP A 123 -7.87 7.02 -3.94
N GLY A 124 -9.06 7.38 -4.43
CA GLY A 124 -9.70 6.70 -5.57
C GLY A 124 -8.86 6.76 -6.84
N ASN A 125 -8.24 7.89 -7.14
CA ASN A 125 -7.36 8.04 -8.30
C ASN A 125 -6.08 7.22 -8.17
N MET A 126 -5.45 7.21 -6.99
CA MET A 126 -4.29 6.34 -6.75
C MET A 126 -4.63 4.85 -6.89
N LYS A 127 -5.79 4.41 -6.36
CA LYS A 127 -6.24 3.01 -6.49
C LYS A 127 -6.46 2.61 -7.96
N LYS A 128 -6.97 3.50 -8.81
CA LYS A 128 -7.09 3.26 -10.26
C LYS A 128 -5.73 3.06 -10.91
N GLU A 129 -4.75 3.90 -10.57
CA GLU A 129 -3.39 3.73 -11.08
C GLU A 129 -2.73 2.44 -10.55
N VAL A 130 -2.95 2.08 -9.30
CA VAL A 130 -2.49 0.79 -8.75
C VAL A 130 -3.11 -0.37 -9.54
N ALA A 131 -4.39 -0.32 -9.88
CA ALA A 131 -5.03 -1.34 -10.71
C ALA A 131 -4.39 -1.41 -12.12
N ARG A 132 -4.13 -0.25 -12.75
CA ARG A 132 -3.49 -0.18 -14.07
C ARG A 132 -2.10 -0.82 -14.10
N ILE A 133 -1.29 -0.56 -13.07
CA ILE A 133 0.09 -1.06 -13.02
C ILE A 133 0.20 -2.53 -12.59
N CYS A 134 -0.82 -3.10 -11.91
CA CYS A 134 -0.80 -4.49 -11.49
C CYS A 134 -0.71 -5.45 -12.67
N ALA A 135 0.27 -6.33 -12.65
CA ALA A 135 0.34 -7.47 -13.55
C ALA A 135 -0.79 -8.48 -13.26
N GLY A 136 -1.10 -9.34 -14.21
CA GLY A 136 -2.07 -10.42 -13.98
C GLY A 136 -1.69 -11.24 -12.74
N ARG A 137 -2.61 -11.38 -11.78
CA ARG A 137 -2.39 -11.96 -10.46
C ARG A 137 -1.41 -11.16 -9.57
N GLY A 138 -1.17 -9.88 -9.88
CA GLY A 138 -0.43 -8.97 -9.01
C GLY A 138 -1.09 -8.87 -7.63
N ILE A 139 -0.30 -8.67 -6.60
CA ILE A 139 -0.79 -8.57 -5.21
C ILE A 139 -0.66 -7.12 -4.75
N VAL A 140 -1.68 -6.62 -4.07
CA VAL A 140 -1.62 -5.36 -3.35
C VAL A 140 -1.80 -5.63 -1.87
N LEU A 141 -0.84 -5.17 -1.07
CA LEU A 141 -0.99 -5.07 0.37
C LEU A 141 -1.36 -3.62 0.70
N THR A 142 -2.52 -3.43 1.31
CA THR A 142 -2.98 -2.09 1.75
C THR A 142 -3.01 -2.02 3.26
N CYS A 143 -2.43 -0.97 3.82
CA CYS A 143 -2.57 -0.62 5.23
C CYS A 143 -3.58 0.53 5.39
N GLY A 144 -4.35 0.51 6.49
CA GLY A 144 -5.35 1.54 6.78
C GLY A 144 -6.09 1.33 8.09
N TRP A 145 -7.13 2.13 8.29
CA TRP A 145 -8.05 2.01 9.44
C TRP A 145 -9.34 1.28 9.08
N ASN A 146 -9.44 0.76 7.88
CA ASN A 146 -10.57 -0.03 7.41
C ASN A 146 -10.10 -1.14 6.46
N SER A 147 -10.97 -2.09 6.18
CA SER A 147 -10.70 -3.23 5.30
C SER A 147 -11.13 -3.00 3.84
N GLY A 148 -11.33 -1.76 3.42
CA GLY A 148 -11.82 -1.45 2.07
C GLY A 148 -10.83 -1.75 0.95
N GLY A 149 -9.53 -1.85 1.26
CA GLY A 149 -8.48 -2.21 0.30
C GLY A 149 -8.57 -1.47 -1.04
N MET A 150 -8.21 -2.16 -2.12
CA MET A 150 -8.38 -1.67 -3.51
C MET A 150 -9.84 -1.80 -3.96
N GLY A 151 -10.46 -2.94 -3.69
CA GLY A 151 -11.86 -3.22 -3.91
C GLY A 151 -12.18 -3.98 -5.21
N LYS A 152 -13.31 -4.69 -5.16
CA LYS A 152 -13.78 -5.55 -6.26
C LYS A 152 -14.05 -4.79 -7.55
N THR A 153 -14.54 -3.54 -7.47
CA THR A 153 -14.84 -2.69 -8.65
C THR A 153 -13.60 -2.31 -9.47
N LEU A 154 -12.41 -2.50 -8.91
CA LEU A 154 -11.14 -2.30 -9.60
C LEU A 154 -10.46 -3.64 -9.99
N GLY A 155 -11.21 -4.74 -10.02
CA GLY A 155 -10.71 -6.05 -10.42
C GLY A 155 -9.95 -6.80 -9.33
N PHE A 156 -10.07 -6.42 -8.05
CA PHE A 156 -9.35 -7.08 -6.96
C PHE A 156 -10.22 -8.06 -6.18
N ALA A 157 -9.65 -9.22 -5.86
CA ALA A 157 -10.21 -10.21 -4.96
C ALA A 157 -9.50 -10.19 -3.61
N LEU A 158 -10.24 -9.93 -2.53
CA LEU A 158 -9.72 -9.97 -1.16
C LEU A 158 -9.33 -11.40 -0.80
N LYS A 159 -8.09 -11.58 -0.35
CA LYS A 159 -7.52 -12.87 0.08
C LYS A 159 -7.30 -12.94 1.58
N GLU A 160 -6.76 -11.87 2.17
CA GLU A 160 -6.39 -11.87 3.58
C GLU A 160 -6.77 -10.52 4.23
N VAL A 161 -7.18 -10.59 5.49
CA VAL A 161 -7.38 -9.42 6.37
C VAL A 161 -6.65 -9.67 7.68
N HIS A 162 -5.71 -8.78 8.03
CA HIS A 162 -4.96 -8.88 9.26
C HIS A 162 -5.27 -7.67 10.15
N LEU A 163 -5.82 -7.95 11.32
CA LEU A 163 -6.14 -6.94 12.33
C LEU A 163 -4.95 -6.81 13.29
N VAL A 164 -4.24 -5.70 13.23
CA VAL A 164 -3.09 -5.43 14.11
C VAL A 164 -3.50 -4.41 15.15
N ALA A 165 -3.86 -4.88 16.34
CA ALA A 165 -4.26 -4.05 17.45
C ALA A 165 -3.05 -3.38 18.10
N HIS A 166 -3.14 -2.09 18.41
CA HIS A 166 -2.08 -1.32 19.04
C HIS A 166 -2.37 -0.96 20.50
N GLY A 167 -3.62 -1.06 20.91
CA GLY A 167 -4.06 -0.74 22.27
C GLY A 167 -4.04 0.75 22.59
N GLY A 168 -4.52 1.09 23.80
CA GLY A 168 -4.64 2.46 24.24
C GLY A 168 -5.57 3.30 23.36
N TRP A 169 -5.14 4.47 22.98
CA TRP A 169 -5.82 5.42 22.07
C TRP A 169 -5.32 5.39 20.62
N HIS A 170 -4.48 4.42 20.30
CA HIS A 170 -4.02 4.23 18.92
C HIS A 170 -5.08 3.50 18.13
N ASN A 171 -5.34 3.97 16.91
CA ASN A 171 -6.15 3.19 15.96
C ASN A 171 -5.40 1.93 15.58
N ASP A 172 -6.13 0.83 15.46
CA ASP A 172 -5.59 -0.41 14.92
C ASP A 172 -5.17 -0.23 13.47
N THR A 173 -4.15 -0.97 13.03
CA THR A 173 -3.82 -1.08 11.61
C THR A 173 -4.52 -2.29 11.03
N ILE A 174 -5.31 -2.07 10.00
CA ILE A 174 -5.94 -3.15 9.23
C ILE A 174 -5.14 -3.31 7.94
N VAL A 175 -4.63 -4.52 7.73
CA VAL A 175 -3.88 -4.88 6.52
C VAL A 175 -4.77 -5.77 5.67
N THR A 176 -4.98 -5.39 4.41
CA THR A 176 -5.64 -6.24 3.42
C THR A 176 -4.62 -6.72 2.40
N VAL A 177 -4.75 -7.97 1.98
CA VAL A 177 -4.01 -8.55 0.87
C VAL A 177 -5.01 -8.92 -0.21
N GLU A 178 -4.86 -8.33 -1.37
CA GLU A 178 -5.77 -8.50 -2.50
C GLU A 178 -5.00 -8.94 -3.75
N GLU A 179 -5.61 -9.81 -4.54
CA GLU A 179 -5.05 -10.28 -5.81
C GLU A 179 -5.83 -9.65 -6.98
N TYR A 180 -5.10 -9.10 -7.93
CA TYR A 180 -5.68 -8.54 -9.15
C TYR A 180 -6.05 -9.65 -10.12
N ASN A 181 -7.31 -9.74 -10.46
CA ASN A 181 -7.85 -10.74 -11.40
C ASN A 181 -8.13 -10.16 -12.81
N GLY A 182 -7.92 -8.84 -12.97
CA GLY A 182 -8.34 -8.14 -14.18
C GLY A 182 -9.82 -7.74 -14.15
N ASP A 183 -10.26 -7.09 -15.19
CA ASP A 183 -11.67 -6.80 -15.42
C ASP A 183 -12.34 -8.11 -15.89
N GLU A 184 -13.09 -8.79 -14.99
CA GLU A 184 -14.02 -9.85 -15.36
C GLU A 184 -15.32 -9.26 -15.89
#